data_be60aa3b5c399dfddf2c47d6e8e14a67
#
_entry.id   be60aa3b5c399dfddf2c47d6e8e14a67
#
_cell.length_a   1.000
_cell.length_b   1.000
_cell.length_c   1.000
_cell.angle_alpha   90.00
_cell.angle_beta   90.00
_cell.angle_gamma   90.00
#
_symmetry.space_group_name_H-M   'P 1'
#
loop_
_entity.id
_entity.type
_entity.pdbx_description
1 polymer ?
#
loop_
_entity_poly.entity_id
_entity_poly.type
_entity_poly.pdbx_seq_one_letter_code
_entity_poly.pdbx_strand_id
1 'polypeptide(L)'
;MSWNGVKRKVAKITTWEQRRDSMNGACFNCHDHTFVDNFYHQFDSLVVLYNDKFAKPAQQLMDELTKDGVLSAKAPFEHEVQWVFWELWHHEGRRARHGASMMGPDYTHWHGMYEVSKHFYMKFLPAVVDAAAEKSPELRKKYQEKVTQLLTRDENRWIKGLSPEEAAALKKAFKERYNQWRGSWI
;
A
#
# COMPACT_ATOMS: atom_id res chain seq x y z
N MET A 1 28.54 -11.13 -4.04
CA MET A 1 29.83 -11.12 -3.32
C MET A 1 30.27 -12.55 -3.07
N SER A 2 31.44 -12.95 -3.50
CA SER A 2 31.99 -14.27 -3.20
C SER A 2 32.75 -14.20 -1.87
N TRP A 3 32.25 -14.88 -0.87
CA TRP A 3 32.99 -15.08 0.37
C TRP A 3 34.06 -16.13 0.09
N ASN A 4 35.29 -15.84 0.38
CA ASN A 4 36.46 -16.72 0.18
C ASN A 4 36.75 -17.16 -1.28
N GLY A 5 36.43 -16.33 -2.28
CA GLY A 5 36.79 -16.62 -3.67
C GLY A 5 36.05 -17.81 -4.31
N VAL A 6 35.15 -18.44 -3.62
CA VAL A 6 34.35 -19.55 -4.17
C VAL A 6 33.15 -18.99 -4.91
N LYS A 7 33.14 -19.12 -6.25
CA LYS A 7 31.95 -18.84 -7.07
C LYS A 7 30.86 -19.85 -6.68
N ARG A 8 29.86 -19.43 -5.89
CA ARG A 8 28.66 -20.23 -5.73
C ARG A 8 27.97 -20.36 -7.08
N LYS A 9 27.70 -21.59 -7.53
CA LYS A 9 26.74 -21.81 -8.62
C LYS A 9 25.41 -21.18 -8.16
N VAL A 10 25.00 -20.12 -8.85
CA VAL A 10 23.68 -19.53 -8.63
C VAL A 10 22.69 -20.61 -9.01
N ALA A 11 21.89 -21.08 -8.04
CA ALA A 11 20.81 -22.00 -8.32
C ALA A 11 19.91 -21.39 -9.40
N LYS A 12 19.35 -22.22 -10.28
CA LYS A 12 18.41 -21.77 -11.32
C LYS A 12 17.34 -20.88 -10.66
N ILE A 13 17.30 -19.61 -11.07
CA ILE A 13 16.32 -18.66 -10.53
C ILE A 13 14.94 -19.10 -11.04
N THR A 14 14.11 -19.60 -10.11
CA THR A 14 12.70 -19.90 -10.40
C THR A 14 11.89 -18.61 -10.49
N THR A 15 10.88 -18.56 -11.36
CA THR A 15 9.94 -17.44 -11.40
C THR A 15 9.09 -17.40 -10.12
N TRP A 16 8.41 -16.30 -9.88
CA TRP A 16 7.53 -16.20 -8.70
C TRP A 16 6.35 -17.17 -8.80
N GLU A 17 5.83 -17.42 -10.01
CA GLU A 17 4.79 -18.41 -10.28
C GLU A 17 5.27 -19.81 -9.89
N GLN A 18 6.46 -20.23 -10.34
CA GLN A 18 7.02 -21.53 -10.01
C GLN A 18 7.23 -21.71 -8.50
N ARG A 19 7.61 -20.63 -7.80
CA ARG A 19 7.72 -20.67 -6.33
C ARG A 19 6.35 -20.78 -5.67
N ARG A 20 5.33 -20.10 -6.19
CA ARG A 20 3.95 -20.20 -5.71
C ARG A 20 3.40 -21.61 -5.91
N ASP A 21 3.58 -22.20 -7.09
CA ASP A 21 3.16 -23.57 -7.39
C ASP A 21 3.79 -24.58 -6.45
N SER A 22 5.09 -24.42 -6.20
CA SER A 22 5.79 -25.27 -5.24
C SER A 22 5.24 -25.14 -3.81
N MET A 23 4.88 -23.92 -3.40
CA MET A 23 4.27 -23.66 -2.11
C MET A 23 2.85 -24.21 -2.03
N ASN A 24 2.06 -24.05 -3.09
CA ASN A 24 0.70 -24.63 -3.19
C ASN A 24 0.76 -26.15 -3.01
N GLY A 25 1.71 -26.82 -3.68
CA GLY A 25 1.93 -28.26 -3.51
C GLY A 25 2.21 -28.68 -2.06
N ALA A 26 2.94 -27.84 -1.31
CA ALA A 26 3.15 -28.10 0.12
C ALA A 26 1.87 -27.87 0.94
N CYS A 27 1.12 -26.81 0.66
CA CYS A 27 -0.12 -26.47 1.37
C CYS A 27 -1.23 -27.53 1.15
N PHE A 28 -1.35 -28.07 -0.07
CA PHE A 28 -2.36 -29.07 -0.43
C PHE A 28 -2.22 -30.42 0.27
N ASN A 29 -1.10 -30.67 0.96
CA ASN A 29 -1.01 -31.85 1.80
C ASN A 29 -1.94 -31.83 3.02
N CYS A 30 -2.36 -30.64 3.48
CA CYS A 30 -3.17 -30.47 4.67
C CYS A 30 -4.43 -29.60 4.44
N HIS A 31 -4.45 -28.76 3.40
CA HIS A 31 -5.54 -27.81 3.12
C HIS A 31 -6.18 -28.12 1.77
N ASP A 32 -7.48 -27.84 1.66
CA ASP A 32 -8.18 -27.90 0.37
C ASP A 32 -7.80 -26.71 -0.53
N HIS A 33 -8.11 -26.84 -1.83
CA HIS A 33 -7.81 -25.84 -2.84
C HIS A 33 -8.46 -24.48 -2.52
N THR A 34 -9.70 -24.49 -2.05
CA THR A 34 -10.46 -23.26 -1.75
C THR A 34 -9.77 -22.43 -0.67
N PHE A 35 -9.26 -23.09 0.37
CA PHE A 35 -8.53 -22.41 1.45
C PHE A 35 -7.25 -21.75 0.92
N VAL A 36 -6.44 -22.48 0.15
CA VAL A 36 -5.16 -21.98 -0.39
C VAL A 36 -5.39 -20.87 -1.39
N ASP A 37 -6.35 -21.03 -2.31
CA ASP A 37 -6.67 -20.03 -3.32
C ASP A 37 -7.21 -18.74 -2.68
N ASN A 38 -8.06 -18.84 -1.68
CA ASN A 38 -8.56 -17.67 -0.94
C ASN A 38 -7.45 -16.95 -0.19
N PHE A 39 -6.49 -17.66 0.38
CA PHE A 39 -5.32 -17.04 1.01
C PHE A 39 -4.54 -16.20 0.01
N TYR A 40 -4.19 -16.76 -1.14
CA TYR A 40 -3.45 -16.01 -2.16
C TYR A 40 -4.27 -14.87 -2.76
N HIS A 41 -5.56 -15.04 -2.93
CA HIS A 41 -6.44 -13.97 -3.38
C HIS A 41 -6.43 -12.77 -2.42
N GLN A 42 -6.51 -13.02 -1.13
CA GLN A 42 -6.42 -11.96 -0.11
C GLN A 42 -5.04 -11.29 -0.10
N PHE A 43 -3.98 -12.09 -0.14
CA PHE A 43 -2.62 -11.57 -0.18
C PHE A 43 -2.36 -10.70 -1.41
N ASP A 44 -2.67 -11.19 -2.60
CA ASP A 44 -2.48 -10.45 -3.85
C ASP A 44 -3.33 -9.18 -3.87
N SER A 45 -4.58 -9.24 -3.42
CA SER A 45 -5.46 -8.07 -3.32
C SER A 45 -4.90 -7.00 -2.38
N LEU A 46 -4.31 -7.39 -1.25
CA LEU A 46 -3.65 -6.44 -0.34
C LEU A 46 -2.42 -5.80 -0.98
N VAL A 47 -1.61 -6.57 -1.71
CA VAL A 47 -0.43 -6.04 -2.42
C VAL A 47 -0.85 -5.06 -3.51
N VAL A 48 -1.88 -5.37 -4.28
CA VAL A 48 -2.45 -4.48 -5.30
C VAL A 48 -2.98 -3.21 -4.65
N LEU A 49 -3.77 -3.32 -3.59
CA LEU A 49 -4.29 -2.17 -2.83
C LEU A 49 -3.16 -1.26 -2.35
N TYR A 50 -2.13 -1.84 -1.72
CA TYR A 50 -0.96 -1.08 -1.25
C TYR A 50 -0.26 -0.37 -2.41
N ASN A 51 0.00 -1.08 -3.50
CA ASN A 51 0.71 -0.51 -4.64
C ASN A 51 -0.07 0.63 -5.30
N ASP A 52 -1.34 0.42 -5.59
CA ASP A 52 -2.12 1.37 -6.40
C ASP A 52 -2.58 2.58 -5.60
N LYS A 53 -2.91 2.38 -4.32
CA LYS A 53 -3.42 3.45 -3.47
C LYS A 53 -2.33 4.28 -2.79
N PHE A 54 -1.19 3.67 -2.46
CA PHE A 54 -0.15 4.32 -1.65
C PHE A 54 1.21 4.38 -2.36
N ALA A 55 1.79 3.24 -2.75
CA ALA A 55 3.18 3.21 -3.19
C ALA A 55 3.41 3.94 -4.51
N LYS A 56 2.60 3.66 -5.54
CA LYS A 56 2.74 4.32 -6.86
C LYS A 56 2.50 5.82 -6.79
N PRO A 57 1.40 6.31 -6.14
CA PRO A 57 1.21 7.76 -5.98
C PRO A 57 2.33 8.43 -5.18
N ALA A 58 2.83 7.78 -4.12
CA ALA A 58 3.94 8.32 -3.35
C ALA A 58 5.23 8.40 -4.19
N GLN A 59 5.58 7.33 -4.92
CA GLN A 59 6.73 7.31 -5.80
C GLN A 59 6.63 8.39 -6.88
N GLN A 60 5.47 8.53 -7.51
CA GLN A 60 5.23 9.56 -8.52
C GLN A 60 5.47 10.98 -7.98
N LEU A 61 4.98 11.29 -6.78
CA LEU A 61 5.21 12.60 -6.15
C LEU A 61 6.69 12.82 -5.84
N MET A 62 7.42 11.80 -5.37
CA MET A 62 8.86 11.89 -5.12
C MET A 62 9.68 12.13 -6.40
N ASP A 63 9.34 11.42 -7.47
CA ASP A 63 9.98 11.57 -8.78
C ASP A 63 9.75 12.99 -9.34
N GLU A 64 8.53 13.52 -9.19
CA GLU A 64 8.20 14.86 -9.61
C GLU A 64 8.92 15.95 -8.78
N LEU A 65 8.98 15.80 -7.45
CA LEU A 65 9.76 16.70 -6.58
C LEU A 65 11.23 16.75 -6.99
N THR A 66 11.80 15.58 -7.34
CA THR A 66 13.17 15.49 -7.82
C THR A 66 13.33 16.17 -9.18
N LYS A 67 12.39 15.95 -10.11
CA LYS A 67 12.38 16.57 -11.45
C LYS A 67 12.25 18.10 -11.38
N ASP A 68 11.44 18.60 -10.45
CA ASP A 68 11.26 20.04 -10.23
C ASP A 68 12.43 20.69 -9.45
N GLY A 69 13.45 19.90 -9.08
CA GLY A 69 14.64 20.38 -8.36
C GLY A 69 14.37 20.75 -6.91
N VAL A 70 13.26 20.27 -6.33
CA VAL A 70 12.97 20.38 -4.89
C VAL A 70 13.88 19.44 -4.11
N LEU A 71 13.99 18.20 -4.59
CA LEU A 71 14.84 17.17 -3.99
C LEU A 71 16.07 16.90 -4.84
N SER A 72 17.18 16.58 -4.18
CA SER A 72 18.42 16.16 -4.85
C SER A 72 18.41 14.64 -5.09
N ALA A 73 18.61 14.23 -6.35
CA ALA A 73 18.81 12.82 -6.68
C ALA A 73 20.12 12.22 -6.09
N LYS A 74 21.06 13.09 -5.71
CA LYS A 74 22.39 12.70 -5.19
C LYS A 74 22.42 12.59 -3.66
N ALA A 75 21.39 13.13 -2.98
CA ALA A 75 21.32 13.15 -1.52
C ALA A 75 19.99 12.54 -1.04
N PRO A 76 19.90 11.20 -0.93
CA PRO A 76 18.64 10.47 -0.76
C PRO A 76 17.97 10.64 0.60
N PHE A 77 18.62 11.26 1.59
CA PHE A 77 18.07 11.46 2.94
C PHE A 77 18.38 12.85 3.49
N GLU A 78 18.51 13.84 2.61
CA GLU A 78 18.78 15.23 2.98
C GLU A 78 17.53 15.95 3.47
N HIS A 79 16.34 15.54 2.99
CA HIS A 79 15.07 16.19 3.28
C HIS A 79 14.11 15.27 4.04
N GLU A 80 13.30 15.85 4.94
CA GLU A 80 12.34 15.11 5.77
C GLU A 80 11.39 14.24 4.95
N VAL A 81 10.85 14.75 3.82
CA VAL A 81 9.92 13.98 2.97
C VAL A 81 10.53 12.68 2.45
N GLN A 82 11.87 12.62 2.26
CA GLN A 82 12.56 11.41 1.82
C GLN A 82 12.57 10.34 2.92
N TRP A 83 12.73 10.75 4.17
CA TRP A 83 12.62 9.86 5.33
C TRP A 83 11.20 9.35 5.51
N VAL A 84 10.21 10.25 5.43
CA VAL A 84 8.78 9.88 5.49
C VAL A 84 8.41 8.91 4.39
N PHE A 85 8.88 9.13 3.16
CA PHE A 85 8.69 8.22 2.03
C PHE A 85 9.34 6.86 2.29
N TRP A 86 10.58 6.84 2.80
CA TRP A 86 11.29 5.61 3.13
C TRP A 86 10.56 4.79 4.19
N GLU A 87 10.07 5.41 5.26
CA GLU A 87 9.27 4.74 6.28
C GLU A 87 8.00 4.14 5.69
N LEU A 88 7.29 4.90 4.86
CA LEU A 88 6.04 4.49 4.24
C LEU A 88 6.15 3.18 3.45
N TRP A 89 7.20 3.01 2.66
CA TRP A 89 7.35 1.80 1.84
C TRP A 89 8.21 0.73 2.52
N HIS A 90 9.29 1.11 3.19
CA HIS A 90 10.24 0.17 3.77
C HIS A 90 9.78 -0.35 5.14
N HIS A 91 9.14 0.47 5.93
CA HIS A 91 8.73 0.13 7.29
C HIS A 91 7.26 -0.36 7.31
N GLU A 92 6.29 0.55 7.20
CA GLU A 92 4.87 0.20 7.32
C GLU A 92 4.36 -0.66 6.15
N GLY A 93 4.66 -0.28 4.92
CA GLY A 93 4.25 -1.02 3.73
C GLY A 93 4.87 -2.41 3.66
N ARG A 94 6.11 -2.56 4.15
CA ARG A 94 6.74 -3.87 4.28
C ARG A 94 6.06 -4.71 5.34
N ARG A 95 5.74 -4.16 6.51
CA ARG A 95 5.00 -4.87 7.57
C ARG A 95 3.64 -5.36 7.09
N ALA A 96 2.87 -4.50 6.41
CA ALA A 96 1.56 -4.87 5.86
C ALA A 96 1.65 -6.09 4.94
N ARG A 97 2.57 -6.06 3.97
CA ARG A 97 2.74 -7.15 3.00
C ARG A 97 3.32 -8.42 3.63
N HIS A 98 4.32 -8.30 4.50
CA HIS A 98 4.86 -9.45 5.23
C HIS A 98 3.85 -10.04 6.22
N GLY A 99 3.11 -9.19 6.94
CA GLY A 99 2.04 -9.64 7.82
C GLY A 99 1.00 -10.46 7.07
N ALA A 100 0.56 -9.98 5.91
CA ALA A 100 -0.39 -10.71 5.07
C ALA A 100 0.20 -12.06 4.57
N SER A 101 1.46 -12.08 4.14
CA SER A 101 2.12 -13.30 3.66
C SER A 101 2.33 -14.35 4.76
N MET A 102 2.42 -13.91 6.01
CA MET A 102 2.63 -14.77 7.18
C MET A 102 1.34 -15.02 7.98
N MET A 103 0.17 -14.64 7.46
CA MET A 103 -1.13 -14.73 8.15
C MET A 103 -1.12 -14.07 9.54
N GLY A 104 -0.36 -12.96 9.68
CA GLY A 104 -0.25 -12.19 10.91
C GLY A 104 -1.23 -11.03 10.94
N PRO A 105 -2.43 -11.15 11.54
CA PRO A 105 -3.48 -10.13 11.43
C PRO A 105 -3.07 -8.78 12.03
N ASP A 106 -2.34 -8.77 13.12
CA ASP A 106 -1.87 -7.55 13.77
C ASP A 106 -0.91 -6.76 12.86
N TYR A 107 0.09 -7.43 12.30
CA TYR A 107 1.03 -6.81 11.36
C TYR A 107 0.42 -6.47 10.00
N THR A 108 -0.69 -7.11 9.63
CA THR A 108 -1.43 -6.77 8.41
C THR A 108 -2.30 -5.54 8.61
N HIS A 109 -3.11 -5.54 9.66
CA HIS A 109 -4.14 -4.52 9.88
C HIS A 109 -3.62 -3.32 10.66
N TRP A 110 -3.12 -3.51 11.90
CA TRP A 110 -2.79 -2.41 12.80
C TRP A 110 -1.40 -1.83 12.57
N HIS A 111 -0.36 -2.66 12.62
CA HIS A 111 1.01 -2.24 12.34
C HIS A 111 1.37 -2.20 10.85
N GLY A 112 0.41 -2.53 9.99
CA GLY A 112 0.54 -2.50 8.54
C GLY A 112 -0.36 -1.45 7.91
N MET A 113 -1.55 -1.86 7.41
CA MET A 113 -2.39 -0.99 6.57
C MET A 113 -2.93 0.24 7.30
N TYR A 114 -3.22 0.16 8.60
CA TYR A 114 -3.61 1.34 9.37
C TYR A 114 -2.46 2.36 9.44
N GLU A 115 -1.24 1.91 9.77
CA GLU A 115 -0.08 2.81 9.84
C GLU A 115 0.33 3.34 8.47
N VAL A 116 0.28 2.53 7.41
CA VAL A 116 0.45 2.98 6.02
C VAL A 116 -0.52 4.13 5.70
N SER A 117 -1.81 3.93 5.97
CA SER A 117 -2.83 4.93 5.70
C SER A 117 -2.61 6.20 6.51
N LYS A 118 -2.40 6.06 7.82
CA LYS A 118 -2.11 7.19 8.70
C LYS A 118 -0.88 7.96 8.24
N HIS A 119 0.21 7.26 7.95
CA HIS A 119 1.47 7.86 7.53
C HIS A 119 1.33 8.58 6.19
N PHE A 120 0.67 7.94 5.22
CA PHE A 120 0.44 8.53 3.90
C PHE A 120 -0.36 9.83 3.97
N TYR A 121 -1.54 9.81 4.62
CA TYR A 121 -2.42 10.97 4.64
C TYR A 121 -1.99 12.06 5.62
N MET A 122 -1.43 11.70 6.77
CA MET A 122 -1.16 12.64 7.86
C MET A 122 0.28 13.15 7.89
N LYS A 123 1.22 12.44 7.24
CA LYS A 123 2.63 12.85 7.22
C LYS A 123 3.13 13.06 5.78
N PHE A 124 3.03 12.05 4.91
CA PHE A 124 3.64 12.09 3.60
C PHE A 124 3.05 13.20 2.71
N LEU A 125 1.74 13.24 2.53
CA LEU A 125 1.11 14.25 1.68
C LEU A 125 1.37 15.69 2.16
N PRO A 126 1.28 16.02 3.47
CA PRO A 126 1.70 17.33 3.97
C PRO A 126 3.19 17.60 3.71
N ALA A 127 4.10 16.66 4.00
CA ALA A 127 5.53 16.85 3.79
C ALA A 127 5.91 17.12 2.33
N VAL A 128 5.18 16.55 1.37
CA VAL A 128 5.33 16.86 -0.08
C VAL A 128 5.05 18.33 -0.36
N VAL A 129 3.97 18.88 0.21
CA VAL A 129 3.59 20.29 0.02
C VAL A 129 4.56 21.22 0.72
N ASP A 130 5.02 20.85 1.91
CA ASP A 130 5.96 21.64 2.71
C ASP A 130 7.34 21.69 2.04
N ALA A 131 7.84 20.57 1.55
CA ALA A 131 9.08 20.52 0.76
C ALA A 131 9.03 21.44 -0.48
N ALA A 132 7.91 21.41 -1.20
CA ALA A 132 7.71 22.29 -2.34
C ALA A 132 7.63 23.78 -1.93
N ALA A 133 7.03 24.07 -0.76
CA ALA A 133 6.90 25.42 -0.22
C ALA A 133 8.24 26.05 0.15
N GLU A 134 9.19 25.27 0.65
CA GLU A 134 10.55 25.71 0.94
C GLU A 134 11.29 26.20 -0.31
N LYS A 135 10.94 25.66 -1.48
CA LYS A 135 11.57 26.02 -2.75
C LYS A 135 10.96 27.26 -3.39
N SER A 136 9.62 27.30 -3.55
CA SER A 136 8.91 28.49 -4.04
C SER A 136 7.40 28.42 -3.78
N PRO A 137 6.69 29.59 -3.73
CA PRO A 137 5.25 29.65 -3.62
C PRO A 137 4.51 28.98 -4.80
N GLU A 138 5.07 29.04 -5.99
CA GLU A 138 4.50 28.45 -7.21
C GLU A 138 4.53 26.92 -7.12
N LEU A 139 5.64 26.35 -6.64
CA LEU A 139 5.76 24.91 -6.41
C LEU A 139 4.84 24.46 -5.30
N ARG A 140 4.73 25.22 -4.20
CA ARG A 140 3.73 24.94 -3.15
C ARG A 140 2.34 24.78 -3.75
N LYS A 141 1.89 25.77 -4.54
CA LYS A 141 0.57 25.74 -5.18
C LYS A 141 0.41 24.52 -6.10
N LYS A 142 1.41 24.24 -6.95
CA LYS A 142 1.44 23.08 -7.84
C LYS A 142 1.22 21.77 -7.08
N TYR A 143 1.97 21.56 -5.99
CA TYR A 143 1.88 20.30 -5.21
C TYR A 143 0.63 20.23 -4.35
N GLN A 144 0.11 21.36 -3.87
CA GLN A 144 -1.18 21.40 -3.20
C GLN A 144 -2.34 21.00 -4.14
N GLU A 145 -2.30 21.46 -5.40
CA GLU A 145 -3.26 21.04 -6.43
C GLU A 145 -3.14 19.53 -6.74
N LYS A 146 -1.92 19.00 -6.88
CA LYS A 146 -1.69 17.58 -7.10
C LYS A 146 -2.18 16.69 -5.96
N VAL A 147 -1.89 17.09 -4.72
CA VAL A 147 -2.41 16.40 -3.53
C VAL A 147 -3.94 16.46 -3.50
N THR A 148 -4.54 17.60 -3.80
CA THR A 148 -5.99 17.75 -3.88
C THR A 148 -6.59 16.84 -4.95
N GLN A 149 -6.00 16.78 -6.15
CA GLN A 149 -6.43 15.87 -7.21
C GLN A 149 -6.33 14.40 -6.78
N LEU A 150 -5.25 14.02 -6.11
CA LEU A 150 -5.10 12.67 -5.55
C LEU A 150 -6.20 12.34 -4.53
N LEU A 151 -6.50 13.27 -3.63
CA LEU A 151 -7.51 13.10 -2.59
C LEU A 151 -8.97 13.12 -3.14
N THR A 152 -9.17 13.58 -4.36
CA THR A 152 -10.51 13.58 -5.01
C THR A 152 -10.81 12.31 -5.80
N ARG A 153 -9.86 11.36 -5.93
CA ARG A 153 -10.09 10.07 -6.59
C ARG A 153 -11.14 9.25 -5.83
N ASP A 154 -11.83 8.37 -6.55
CA ASP A 154 -12.93 7.56 -5.98
C ASP A 154 -12.49 6.71 -4.78
N GLU A 155 -11.28 6.16 -4.81
CA GLU A 155 -10.73 5.38 -3.69
C GLU A 155 -10.49 6.21 -2.42
N ASN A 156 -10.50 7.55 -2.53
CA ASN A 156 -10.31 8.49 -1.43
C ASN A 156 -11.59 9.24 -1.05
N ARG A 157 -12.73 8.91 -1.66
CA ARG A 157 -14.01 9.62 -1.42
C ARG A 157 -14.45 9.64 0.05
N TRP A 158 -13.99 8.70 0.86
CA TRP A 158 -14.22 8.66 2.30
C TRP A 158 -13.75 9.92 3.04
N ILE A 159 -12.78 10.66 2.49
CA ILE A 159 -12.26 11.92 3.05
C ILE A 159 -13.33 13.01 3.02
N LYS A 160 -14.16 13.03 1.97
CA LYS A 160 -15.27 13.97 1.82
C LYS A 160 -16.52 13.56 2.60
N GLY A 161 -16.55 12.32 3.10
CA GLY A 161 -17.73 11.70 3.67
C GLY A 161 -18.74 11.26 2.61
N LEU A 162 -19.87 10.74 3.08
CA LEU A 162 -20.99 10.34 2.22
C LEU A 162 -22.06 11.43 2.24
N SER A 163 -22.73 11.66 1.11
CA SER A 163 -23.95 12.45 1.13
C SER A 163 -25.03 11.73 1.98
N PRO A 164 -26.06 12.45 2.47
CA PRO A 164 -27.14 11.83 3.19
C PRO A 164 -27.83 10.70 2.41
N GLU A 165 -27.97 10.86 1.09
CA GLU A 165 -28.59 9.90 0.18
C GLU A 165 -27.69 8.65 0.03
N GLU A 166 -26.39 8.84 -0.17
CA GLU A 166 -25.40 7.73 -0.24
C GLU A 166 -25.33 6.98 1.09
N ALA A 167 -25.32 7.69 2.21
CA ALA A 167 -25.34 7.09 3.53
C ALA A 167 -26.60 6.25 3.78
N ALA A 168 -27.79 6.75 3.36
CA ALA A 168 -29.05 6.03 3.47
C ALA A 168 -29.06 4.78 2.57
N ALA A 169 -28.58 4.90 1.31
CA ALA A 169 -28.50 3.79 0.38
C ALA A 169 -27.56 2.69 0.90
N LEU A 170 -26.38 3.08 1.43
CA LEU A 170 -25.40 2.16 2.00
C LEU A 170 -25.98 1.44 3.23
N LYS A 171 -26.63 2.18 4.12
CA LYS A 171 -27.30 1.62 5.31
C LYS A 171 -28.39 0.60 4.93
N LYS A 172 -29.16 0.89 3.88
CA LYS A 172 -30.17 -0.04 3.35
C LYS A 172 -29.52 -1.30 2.81
N ALA A 173 -28.49 -1.17 1.97
CA ALA A 173 -27.76 -2.29 1.39
C ALA A 173 -27.12 -3.20 2.46
N PHE A 174 -26.52 -2.61 3.51
CA PHE A 174 -25.99 -3.38 4.63
C PHE A 174 -27.08 -4.13 5.41
N LYS A 175 -28.23 -3.48 5.62
CA LYS A 175 -29.35 -4.13 6.32
C LYS A 175 -29.90 -5.32 5.52
N GLU A 176 -30.05 -5.18 4.21
CA GLU A 176 -30.50 -6.25 3.32
C GLU A 176 -29.51 -7.42 3.31
N ARG A 177 -28.20 -7.12 3.17
CA ARG A 177 -27.14 -8.14 3.20
C ARG A 177 -27.07 -8.86 4.55
N TYR A 178 -27.19 -8.12 5.65
CA TYR A 178 -27.22 -8.69 7.00
C TYR A 178 -28.41 -9.62 7.21
N ASN A 179 -29.60 -9.23 6.74
CA ASN A 179 -30.79 -10.05 6.83
C ASN A 179 -30.67 -11.34 5.99
N GLN A 180 -30.09 -11.27 4.79
CA GLN A 180 -29.82 -12.45 3.98
C GLN A 180 -28.83 -13.40 4.67
N TRP A 181 -27.75 -12.85 5.21
CA TRP A 181 -26.74 -13.62 5.94
C TRP A 181 -27.34 -14.30 7.18
N ARG A 182 -28.11 -13.55 7.97
CA ARG A 182 -28.77 -14.08 9.17
C ARG A 182 -29.81 -15.18 8.85
N GLY A 183 -30.54 -15.06 7.75
CA GLY A 183 -31.47 -16.07 7.28
C GLY A 183 -30.85 -17.38 6.80
N SER A 184 -29.55 -17.36 6.45
CA SER A 184 -28.82 -18.56 6.00
C SER A 184 -28.34 -19.48 7.15
N TRP A 185 -28.53 -19.08 8.41
CA TRP A 185 -28.12 -19.83 9.60
C TRP A 185 -29.30 -20.49 10.35
N ILE A 186 -30.55 -20.34 9.86
CA ILE A 186 -31.76 -20.96 10.35
C ILE A 186 -32.20 -22.02 9.33
#